data_014862ea299cdea0430fb3afe6cd68ef
#
_entry.id   014862ea299cdea0430fb3afe6cd68ef
#
_cell.length_a   1.000
_cell.length_b   1.000
_cell.length_c   1.000
_cell.angle_alpha   90.00
_cell.angle_beta   90.00
_cell.angle_gamma   90.00
#
_symmetry.space_group_name_H-M   'P 1'
#
loop_
_entity.id
_entity.type
_entity.pdbx_description
1 polymer ?
#
loop_
_entity_poly.entity_id
_entity_poly.type
_entity_poly.pdbx_seq_one_letter_code
_entity_poly.pdbx_strand_id
1 'polypeptide(L)'
;MKTTTKQTHLYSNTDLRKLLIPIIIEQLLSSLMGTVDTMMVSNVGSAAISAVSLVDSINILVIQALSALAAGGAILCSQYIGSEKRDGAIRSAQQVLFVMTVLSVALSAGCLIFRVPLLRVIFGAVEADVMKNSQVYFLFTLLSFPFIGLYDAGASILRAQNNSRSPMVISVISNFMNIGGNAILIFGFQMGVEGAAISTLISRIFCSVVVLWKLRDESKPIFVKQYLSIRPDLGLIKKILFIGIPSGIENSMFQFGKLAIQSTVSTLGTVAIAAQAMTNILENLNGVAAIGVGIGLMTVVGQCLGAGRKDEAIYYIKKLCWLSEVVIVASCLLVFVLTKPITMIGGMEAESAKLCMQMMIFITIVKPLCWVMAFVPGYGMRAAGDVKFSMITSCCTMWLCRVSLCIYLCRVWGFGPIAVWIGMAADWSLRSILFTIRFKSGKWLNHHLIEEKKQES
;
A
#
# COMPACT_ATOMS: atom_id res chain seq x y z
N MET A 1 -23.53 -44.99 6.22
CA MET A 1 -22.20 -44.76 5.71
C MET A 1 -22.18 -43.36 5.10
N LYS A 2 -21.79 -42.32 5.84
CA LYS A 2 -21.68 -40.96 5.32
C LYS A 2 -20.36 -40.86 4.57
N THR A 3 -20.42 -40.93 3.26
CA THR A 3 -19.30 -40.58 2.39
C THR A 3 -19.00 -39.11 2.57
N THR A 4 -18.03 -38.77 3.39
CA THR A 4 -17.41 -37.46 3.44
C THR A 4 -16.69 -37.24 2.12
N THR A 5 -17.40 -36.69 1.14
CA THR A 5 -16.76 -36.05 -0.01
C THR A 5 -15.77 -35.00 0.54
N LYS A 6 -14.48 -35.28 0.42
CA LYS A 6 -13.43 -34.26 0.65
C LYS A 6 -13.77 -33.05 -0.21
N GLN A 7 -14.39 -32.04 0.39
CA GLN A 7 -14.54 -30.74 -0.28
C GLN A 7 -13.14 -30.28 -0.67
N THR A 8 -12.84 -30.34 -1.96
CA THR A 8 -11.58 -29.81 -2.48
C THR A 8 -11.62 -28.29 -2.30
N HIS A 9 -10.75 -27.79 -1.45
CA HIS A 9 -10.58 -26.36 -1.25
C HIS A 9 -10.22 -25.67 -2.57
N LEU A 10 -10.72 -24.45 -2.78
CA LEU A 10 -10.48 -23.67 -4.00
C LEU A 10 -8.97 -23.41 -4.21
N TYR A 11 -8.24 -23.26 -3.13
CA TYR A 11 -6.78 -23.07 -3.14
C TYR A 11 -6.07 -24.16 -2.36
N SER A 12 -5.09 -24.80 -2.99
CA SER A 12 -4.12 -25.63 -2.28
C SER A 12 -3.09 -24.78 -1.55
N ASN A 13 -2.32 -25.38 -0.63
CA ASN A 13 -1.21 -24.69 0.02
C ASN A 13 -0.13 -24.25 -0.99
N THR A 14 0.03 -25.00 -2.08
CA THR A 14 0.97 -24.68 -3.16
C THR A 14 0.50 -23.45 -3.93
N ASP A 15 -0.80 -23.33 -4.21
CA ASP A 15 -1.36 -22.18 -4.91
C ASP A 15 -1.25 -20.90 -4.06
N LEU A 16 -1.52 -21.02 -2.75
CA LEU A 16 -1.32 -19.91 -1.81
C LEU A 16 0.13 -19.45 -1.79
N ARG A 17 1.11 -20.38 -1.73
CA ARG A 17 2.53 -20.02 -1.77
C ARG A 17 2.90 -19.31 -3.08
N LYS A 18 2.44 -19.82 -4.22
CA LYS A 18 2.69 -19.21 -5.53
C LYS A 18 2.08 -17.81 -5.67
N LEU A 19 0.97 -17.54 -4.98
CA LEU A 19 0.34 -16.24 -4.94
C LEU A 19 1.05 -15.28 -3.96
N LEU A 20 1.29 -15.71 -2.73
CA LEU A 20 1.72 -14.85 -1.63
C LEU A 20 3.21 -14.51 -1.66
N ILE A 21 4.09 -15.49 -1.95
CA ILE A 21 5.54 -15.27 -1.92
C ILE A 21 5.97 -14.16 -2.88
N PRO A 22 5.53 -14.12 -4.16
CA PRO A 22 5.89 -13.03 -5.04
C PRO A 22 5.38 -11.66 -4.55
N ILE A 23 4.17 -11.59 -3.97
CA ILE A 23 3.63 -10.34 -3.43
C ILE A 23 4.48 -9.86 -2.25
N ILE A 24 4.85 -10.75 -1.35
CA ILE A 24 5.71 -10.42 -0.20
C ILE A 24 7.07 -9.89 -0.66
N ILE A 25 7.70 -10.57 -1.64
CA ILE A 25 8.97 -10.13 -2.20
C ILE A 25 8.83 -8.75 -2.86
N GLU A 26 7.77 -8.53 -3.65
CA GLU A 26 7.49 -7.24 -4.28
C GLU A 26 7.34 -6.12 -3.23
N GLN A 27 6.61 -6.36 -2.14
CA GLN A 27 6.42 -5.38 -1.07
C GLN A 27 7.72 -5.08 -0.31
N LEU A 28 8.51 -6.11 0.00
CA LEU A 28 9.83 -5.95 0.64
C LEU A 28 10.77 -5.12 -0.22
N LEU A 29 10.88 -5.45 -1.50
CA LEU A 29 11.73 -4.71 -2.44
C LEU A 29 11.27 -3.26 -2.61
N SER A 30 9.98 -3.01 -2.74
CA SER A 30 9.44 -1.65 -2.85
C SER A 30 9.74 -0.80 -1.61
N SER A 31 9.68 -1.40 -0.42
CA SER A 31 10.02 -0.72 0.84
C SER A 31 11.52 -0.38 0.92
N LEU A 32 12.39 -1.31 0.52
CA LEU A 32 13.84 -1.10 0.53
C LEU A 32 14.27 -0.07 -0.53
N MET A 33 13.63 -0.07 -1.69
CA MET A 33 13.97 0.85 -2.79
C MET A 33 13.73 2.31 -2.44
N GLY A 34 12.65 2.64 -1.73
CA GLY A 34 12.42 4.00 -1.25
C GLY A 34 13.57 4.52 -0.37
N THR A 35 14.16 3.64 0.45
CA THR A 35 15.34 3.98 1.26
C THR A 35 16.58 4.19 0.39
N VAL A 36 16.82 3.35 -0.60
CA VAL A 36 17.96 3.47 -1.52
C VAL A 36 17.88 4.75 -2.33
N ASP A 37 16.71 5.09 -2.88
CA ASP A 37 16.50 6.34 -3.62
C ASP A 37 16.83 7.56 -2.77
N THR A 38 16.34 7.61 -1.54
CA THR A 38 16.62 8.70 -0.61
C THR A 38 18.12 8.80 -0.32
N MET A 39 18.81 7.67 -0.13
CA MET A 39 20.27 7.65 0.08
C MET A 39 21.05 8.14 -1.14
N MET A 40 20.62 7.80 -2.37
CA MET A 40 21.29 8.27 -3.57
C MET A 40 21.13 9.78 -3.76
N VAL A 41 19.94 10.32 -3.51
CA VAL A 41 19.67 11.76 -3.58
C VAL A 41 20.41 12.53 -2.48
N SER A 42 20.66 11.91 -1.32
CA SER A 42 21.38 12.55 -0.22
C SER A 42 22.78 13.02 -0.60
N ASN A 43 23.40 12.36 -1.57
CA ASN A 43 24.73 12.76 -2.07
C ASN A 43 24.70 14.02 -2.94
N VAL A 44 23.54 14.48 -3.38
CA VAL A 44 23.39 15.73 -4.18
C VAL A 44 23.44 16.98 -3.32
N GLY A 45 22.97 16.88 -2.07
CA GLY A 45 23.00 17.99 -1.10
C GLY A 45 21.71 18.11 -0.30
N SER A 46 21.74 18.93 0.75
CA SER A 46 20.63 19.09 1.69
C SER A 46 19.38 19.70 1.06
N ALA A 47 19.53 20.66 0.15
CA ALA A 47 18.41 21.25 -0.59
C ALA A 47 17.72 20.23 -1.51
N ALA A 48 18.48 19.32 -2.11
CA ALA A 48 17.94 18.25 -2.97
C ALA A 48 17.12 17.24 -2.16
N ILE A 49 17.65 16.74 -1.03
CA ILE A 49 16.92 15.85 -0.12
C ILE A 49 15.62 16.51 0.36
N SER A 50 15.70 17.75 0.83
CA SER A 50 14.54 18.48 1.32
C SER A 50 13.46 18.60 0.26
N ALA A 51 13.85 18.96 -0.97
CA ALA A 51 12.94 19.08 -2.11
C ALA A 51 12.25 17.75 -2.44
N VAL A 52 13.02 16.67 -2.54
CA VAL A 52 12.49 15.31 -2.84
C VAL A 52 11.56 14.85 -1.73
N SER A 53 11.94 15.01 -0.47
CA SER A 53 11.12 14.60 0.69
C SER A 53 9.77 15.33 0.74
N LEU A 54 9.77 16.65 0.44
CA LEU A 54 8.53 17.43 0.40
C LEU A 54 7.59 16.96 -0.72
N VAL A 55 8.12 16.79 -1.93
CA VAL A 55 7.34 16.34 -3.08
C VAL A 55 6.86 14.90 -2.89
N ASP A 56 7.68 14.03 -2.32
CA ASP A 56 7.30 12.64 -2.06
C ASP A 56 6.16 12.51 -1.06
N SER A 57 5.99 13.47 -0.16
CA SER A 57 4.80 13.52 0.71
C SER A 57 3.50 13.63 -0.10
N ILE A 58 3.52 14.41 -1.18
CA ILE A 58 2.38 14.54 -2.11
C ILE A 58 2.26 13.27 -2.97
N ASN A 59 3.39 12.79 -3.51
CA ASN A 59 3.43 11.62 -4.37
C ASN A 59 2.86 10.38 -3.67
N ILE A 60 3.25 10.12 -2.42
CA ILE A 60 2.74 9.00 -1.61
C ILE A 60 1.23 9.07 -1.46
N LEU A 61 0.68 10.26 -1.18
CA LEU A 61 -0.76 10.45 -1.03
C LEU A 61 -1.51 10.07 -2.32
N VAL A 62 -1.05 10.55 -3.46
CA VAL A 62 -1.65 10.28 -4.77
C VAL A 62 -1.51 8.80 -5.14
N ILE A 63 -0.32 8.23 -4.98
CA ILE A 63 -0.05 6.81 -5.28
C ILE A 63 -0.93 5.91 -4.42
N GLN A 64 -1.07 6.18 -3.13
CA GLN A 64 -1.92 5.39 -2.22
C GLN A 64 -3.40 5.46 -2.61
N ALA A 65 -3.88 6.61 -3.08
CA ALA A 65 -5.24 6.76 -3.59
C ALA A 65 -5.45 5.97 -4.89
N LEU A 66 -4.51 6.04 -5.84
CA LEU A 66 -4.55 5.28 -7.10
C LEU A 66 -4.48 3.77 -6.83
N SER A 67 -3.58 3.31 -5.96
CA SER A 67 -3.46 1.90 -5.55
C SER A 67 -4.75 1.37 -4.92
N ALA A 68 -5.43 2.16 -4.10
CA ALA A 68 -6.72 1.78 -3.50
C ALA A 68 -7.82 1.59 -4.55
N LEU A 69 -7.86 2.48 -5.57
CA LEU A 69 -8.78 2.34 -6.70
C LEU A 69 -8.48 1.10 -7.54
N ALA A 70 -7.21 0.83 -7.84
CA ALA A 70 -6.77 -0.36 -8.56
C ALA A 70 -7.14 -1.63 -7.79
N ALA A 71 -6.95 -1.66 -6.46
CA ALA A 71 -7.36 -2.77 -5.61
C ALA A 71 -8.87 -3.00 -5.63
N GLY A 72 -9.68 -1.93 -5.65
CA GLY A 72 -11.13 -2.01 -5.81
C GLY A 72 -11.54 -2.73 -7.09
N GLY A 73 -10.89 -2.40 -8.19
CA GLY A 73 -11.11 -3.08 -9.47
C GLY A 73 -10.64 -4.53 -9.48
N ALA A 74 -9.52 -4.82 -8.84
CA ALA A 74 -9.00 -6.19 -8.70
C ALA A 74 -9.96 -7.10 -7.92
N ILE A 75 -10.61 -6.57 -6.89
CA ILE A 75 -11.63 -7.29 -6.12
C ILE A 75 -12.78 -7.70 -7.04
N LEU A 76 -13.28 -6.79 -7.86
CA LEU A 76 -14.36 -7.07 -8.79
C LEU A 76 -13.95 -8.13 -9.84
N CYS A 77 -12.73 -8.00 -10.40
CA CYS A 77 -12.15 -9.01 -11.30
C CYS A 77 -12.06 -10.39 -10.62
N SER A 78 -11.58 -10.44 -9.37
CA SER A 78 -11.45 -11.70 -8.61
C SER A 78 -12.79 -12.37 -8.39
N GLN A 79 -13.85 -11.61 -8.07
CA GLN A 79 -15.19 -12.16 -7.89
C GLN A 79 -15.75 -12.69 -9.20
N TYR A 80 -15.57 -12.00 -10.33
CA TYR A 80 -15.99 -12.51 -11.64
C TYR A 80 -15.22 -13.76 -12.06
N ILE A 81 -13.93 -13.87 -11.76
CA ILE A 81 -13.15 -15.12 -11.98
C ILE A 81 -13.74 -16.26 -11.14
N GLY A 82 -14.00 -16.02 -9.85
CA GLY A 82 -14.57 -17.01 -8.95
C GLY A 82 -15.95 -17.50 -9.40
N SER A 83 -16.77 -16.62 -9.99
CA SER A 83 -18.06 -16.97 -10.55
C SER A 83 -18.01 -17.61 -11.94
N GLU A 84 -16.82 -17.83 -12.50
CA GLU A 84 -16.58 -18.34 -13.86
C GLU A 84 -17.18 -17.49 -14.98
N LYS A 85 -17.52 -16.22 -14.70
CA LYS A 85 -18.04 -15.25 -15.67
C LYS A 85 -16.87 -14.52 -16.35
N ARG A 86 -16.20 -15.17 -17.30
CA ARG A 86 -15.00 -14.65 -17.97
C ARG A 86 -15.24 -13.28 -18.63
N ASP A 87 -16.37 -13.11 -19.32
CA ASP A 87 -16.68 -11.82 -19.97
C ASP A 87 -16.84 -10.67 -18.97
N GLY A 88 -17.44 -10.95 -17.79
CA GLY A 88 -17.56 -10.00 -16.71
C GLY A 88 -16.18 -9.60 -16.14
N ALA A 89 -15.28 -10.57 -16.01
CA ALA A 89 -13.90 -10.31 -15.56
C ALA A 89 -13.13 -9.46 -16.57
N ILE A 90 -13.22 -9.75 -17.87
CA ILE A 90 -12.56 -8.97 -18.92
C ILE A 90 -13.12 -7.54 -18.98
N ARG A 91 -14.45 -7.37 -18.95
CA ARG A 91 -15.06 -6.04 -18.93
C ARG A 91 -14.64 -5.26 -17.68
N SER A 92 -14.64 -5.90 -16.52
CA SER A 92 -14.19 -5.24 -15.28
C SER A 92 -12.73 -4.77 -15.38
N ALA A 93 -11.84 -5.60 -15.91
CA ALA A 93 -10.43 -5.22 -16.13
C ALA A 93 -10.31 -4.03 -17.10
N GLN A 94 -11.08 -4.02 -18.20
CA GLN A 94 -11.13 -2.89 -19.12
C GLN A 94 -11.58 -1.60 -18.42
N GLN A 95 -12.62 -1.68 -17.58
CA GLN A 95 -13.11 -0.51 -16.84
C GLN A 95 -12.12 -0.02 -15.78
N VAL A 96 -11.39 -0.92 -15.12
CA VAL A 96 -10.30 -0.55 -14.19
C VAL A 96 -9.23 0.24 -14.92
N LEU A 97 -8.74 -0.28 -16.06
CA LEU A 97 -7.73 0.41 -16.87
C LEU A 97 -8.23 1.77 -17.36
N PHE A 98 -9.49 1.85 -17.82
CA PHE A 98 -10.09 3.10 -18.25
C PHE A 98 -10.18 4.14 -17.13
N VAL A 99 -10.74 3.76 -15.97
CA VAL A 99 -10.89 4.66 -14.82
C VAL A 99 -9.53 5.13 -14.32
N MET A 100 -8.56 4.20 -14.20
CA MET A 100 -7.22 4.53 -13.74
C MET A 100 -6.49 5.47 -14.71
N THR A 101 -6.65 5.26 -16.01
CA THR A 101 -6.08 6.15 -17.02
C THR A 101 -6.70 7.56 -16.92
N VAL A 102 -8.03 7.66 -16.90
CA VAL A 102 -8.73 8.94 -16.84
C VAL A 102 -8.37 9.70 -15.57
N LEU A 103 -8.42 9.03 -14.41
CA LEU A 103 -8.14 9.68 -13.13
C LEU A 103 -6.67 10.07 -12.99
N SER A 104 -5.73 9.22 -13.38
CA SER A 104 -4.30 9.53 -13.26
C SER A 104 -3.87 10.62 -14.22
N VAL A 105 -4.43 10.65 -15.44
CA VAL A 105 -4.20 11.74 -16.41
C VAL A 105 -4.83 13.05 -15.93
N ALA A 106 -6.06 12.99 -15.41
CA ALA A 106 -6.74 14.19 -14.88
C ALA A 106 -5.99 14.78 -13.68
N LEU A 107 -5.53 13.93 -12.74
CA LEU A 107 -4.71 14.35 -11.61
C LEU A 107 -3.37 14.94 -12.08
N SER A 108 -2.69 14.26 -13.00
CA SER A 108 -1.44 14.75 -13.59
C SER A 108 -1.62 16.11 -14.25
N ALA A 109 -2.59 16.26 -15.13
CA ALA A 109 -2.87 17.50 -15.84
C ALA A 109 -3.28 18.62 -14.89
N GLY A 110 -4.18 18.36 -13.94
CA GLY A 110 -4.60 19.31 -12.93
C GLY A 110 -3.44 19.81 -12.07
N CYS A 111 -2.65 18.89 -11.56
CA CYS A 111 -1.46 19.26 -10.76
C CYS A 111 -0.36 19.93 -11.59
N LEU A 112 -0.21 19.60 -12.89
CA LEU A 112 0.73 20.29 -13.78
C LEU A 112 0.36 21.77 -13.99
N ILE A 113 -0.92 22.06 -14.21
CA ILE A 113 -1.41 23.43 -14.40
C ILE A 113 -1.16 24.26 -13.13
N PHE A 114 -1.43 23.69 -11.96
CA PHE A 114 -1.35 24.36 -10.67
C PHE A 114 -0.07 24.05 -9.88
N ARG A 115 0.97 23.43 -10.47
CA ARG A 115 2.13 22.92 -9.75
C ARG A 115 2.84 23.97 -8.89
N VAL A 116 3.06 25.18 -9.42
CA VAL A 116 3.77 26.25 -8.70
C VAL A 116 2.91 26.82 -7.57
N PRO A 117 1.64 27.21 -7.81
CA PRO A 117 0.75 27.62 -6.73
C PRO A 117 0.57 26.54 -5.67
N LEU A 118 0.43 25.27 -6.07
CA LEU A 118 0.23 24.14 -5.16
C LEU A 118 1.41 23.97 -4.21
N LEU A 119 2.64 23.96 -4.74
CA LEU A 119 3.85 23.84 -3.92
C LEU A 119 4.01 25.04 -2.98
N ARG A 120 3.69 26.27 -3.43
CA ARG A 120 3.74 27.47 -2.58
C ARG A 120 2.70 27.44 -1.46
N VAL A 121 1.50 27.00 -1.74
CA VAL A 121 0.44 26.89 -0.74
C VAL A 121 0.74 25.82 0.30
N ILE A 122 1.26 24.66 -0.13
CA ILE A 122 1.53 23.52 0.77
C ILE A 122 2.79 23.77 1.60
N PHE A 123 3.87 24.25 0.98
CA PHE A 123 5.19 24.34 1.62
C PHE A 123 5.59 25.75 2.04
N GLY A 124 4.83 26.78 1.64
CA GLY A 124 4.98 28.15 2.12
C GLY A 124 6.37 28.73 1.86
N ALA A 125 7.02 29.17 2.93
CA ALA A 125 8.32 29.85 2.91
C ALA A 125 9.49 28.86 3.08
N VAL A 126 9.74 28.01 2.07
CA VAL A 126 10.99 27.25 1.99
C VAL A 126 12.06 28.04 1.26
N GLU A 127 13.33 27.68 1.44
CA GLU A 127 14.46 28.28 0.73
C GLU A 127 14.27 28.21 -0.79
N ALA A 128 14.75 29.22 -1.51
CA ALA A 128 14.57 29.34 -2.95
C ALA A 128 15.12 28.13 -3.73
N ASP A 129 16.26 27.59 -3.31
CA ASP A 129 16.87 26.41 -3.94
C ASP A 129 16.03 25.14 -3.71
N VAL A 130 15.46 24.98 -2.51
CA VAL A 130 14.53 23.88 -2.19
C VAL A 130 13.28 23.98 -3.05
N MET A 131 12.70 25.18 -3.17
CA MET A 131 11.51 25.40 -4.01
C MET A 131 11.80 25.11 -5.49
N LYS A 132 12.93 25.55 -6.01
CA LYS A 132 13.34 25.31 -7.42
C LYS A 132 13.48 23.79 -7.68
N ASN A 133 14.21 23.08 -6.83
CA ASN A 133 14.39 21.64 -6.94
C ASN A 133 13.06 20.89 -6.80
N SER A 134 12.17 21.34 -5.90
CA SER A 134 10.83 20.77 -5.73
C SER A 134 9.99 20.93 -6.99
N GLN A 135 10.03 22.08 -7.65
CA GLN A 135 9.28 22.32 -8.89
C GLN A 135 9.74 21.39 -10.02
N VAL A 136 11.04 21.18 -10.14
CA VAL A 136 11.61 20.31 -11.17
C VAL A 136 11.28 18.84 -10.87
N TYR A 137 11.51 18.38 -9.66
CA TYR A 137 11.20 17.01 -9.25
C TYR A 137 9.71 16.70 -9.39
N PHE A 138 8.85 17.62 -8.96
CA PHE A 138 7.41 17.51 -9.06
C PHE A 138 6.92 17.44 -10.51
N LEU A 139 7.52 18.19 -11.42
CA LEU A 139 7.19 18.13 -12.85
C LEU A 139 7.30 16.70 -13.40
N PHE A 140 8.44 16.05 -13.19
CA PHE A 140 8.68 14.70 -13.71
C PHE A 140 7.85 13.65 -12.99
N THR A 141 7.64 13.79 -11.68
CA THR A 141 6.78 12.87 -10.94
C THR A 141 5.32 12.98 -11.35
N LEU A 142 4.81 14.19 -11.63
CA LEU A 142 3.47 14.39 -12.19
C LEU A 142 3.30 13.73 -13.57
N LEU A 143 4.30 13.86 -14.44
CA LEU A 143 4.29 13.16 -15.75
C LEU A 143 4.30 11.64 -15.60
N SER A 144 4.78 11.13 -14.48
CA SER A 144 4.81 9.69 -14.21
C SER A 144 3.49 9.12 -13.63
N PHE A 145 2.56 9.96 -13.16
CA PHE A 145 1.30 9.49 -12.55
C PHE A 145 0.44 8.63 -13.47
N PRO A 146 0.24 8.95 -14.77
CA PRO A 146 -0.50 8.06 -15.66
C PRO A 146 0.13 6.67 -15.77
N PHE A 147 1.45 6.60 -15.80
CA PHE A 147 2.17 5.33 -15.93
C PHE A 147 2.09 4.48 -14.66
N ILE A 148 2.24 5.09 -13.47
CA ILE A 148 2.08 4.35 -12.21
C ILE A 148 0.63 3.90 -12.02
N GLY A 149 -0.35 4.72 -12.41
CA GLY A 149 -1.76 4.34 -12.36
C GLY A 149 -2.07 3.14 -13.26
N LEU A 150 -1.55 3.13 -14.49
CA LEU A 150 -1.68 2.00 -15.41
C LEU A 150 -0.96 0.74 -14.90
N TYR A 151 0.23 0.90 -14.31
CA TYR A 151 0.94 -0.21 -13.69
C TYR A 151 0.16 -0.80 -12.53
N ASP A 152 -0.34 0.01 -11.60
CA ASP A 152 -1.12 -0.43 -10.44
C ASP A 152 -2.39 -1.17 -10.87
N ALA A 153 -3.09 -0.65 -11.88
CA ALA A 153 -4.26 -1.32 -12.46
C ALA A 153 -3.88 -2.68 -13.06
N GLY A 154 -2.88 -2.71 -13.91
CA GLY A 154 -2.44 -3.94 -14.57
C GLY A 154 -1.90 -4.99 -13.59
N ALA A 155 -1.09 -4.58 -12.63
CA ALA A 155 -0.56 -5.45 -11.59
C ALA A 155 -1.67 -6.04 -10.71
N SER A 156 -2.67 -5.22 -10.36
CA SER A 156 -3.83 -5.65 -9.59
C SER A 156 -4.70 -6.65 -10.36
N ILE A 157 -4.91 -6.45 -11.66
CA ILE A 157 -5.61 -7.39 -12.54
C ILE A 157 -4.84 -8.71 -12.66
N LEU A 158 -3.52 -8.67 -12.82
CA LEU A 158 -2.69 -9.88 -12.86
C LEU A 158 -2.75 -10.67 -11.55
N ARG A 159 -2.71 -9.99 -10.41
CA ARG A 159 -2.88 -10.63 -9.09
C ARG A 159 -4.27 -11.23 -8.93
N ALA A 160 -5.32 -10.56 -9.42
CA ALA A 160 -6.69 -11.05 -9.38
C ALA A 160 -6.88 -12.39 -10.11
N GLN A 161 -6.07 -12.67 -11.13
CA GLN A 161 -6.03 -13.94 -11.85
C GLN A 161 -4.90 -14.88 -11.38
N ASN A 162 -4.45 -14.75 -10.14
CA ASN A 162 -3.42 -15.59 -9.51
C ASN A 162 -2.02 -15.49 -10.14
N ASN A 163 -1.76 -14.46 -10.93
CA ASN A 163 -0.44 -14.21 -11.51
C ASN A 163 0.27 -13.08 -10.78
N SER A 164 0.77 -13.36 -9.58
CA SER A 164 1.56 -12.41 -8.81
C SER A 164 3.05 -12.39 -9.18
N ARG A 165 3.52 -13.42 -9.89
CA ARG A 165 4.93 -13.50 -10.34
C ARG A 165 5.27 -12.42 -11.37
N SER A 166 4.35 -12.13 -12.31
CA SER A 166 4.61 -11.11 -13.33
C SER A 166 4.79 -9.70 -12.76
N PRO A 167 3.88 -9.18 -11.91
CA PRO A 167 4.10 -7.89 -11.24
C PRO A 167 5.39 -7.84 -10.42
N MET A 168 5.71 -8.90 -9.67
CA MET A 168 6.96 -8.99 -8.93
C MET A 168 8.19 -8.85 -9.83
N VAL A 169 8.27 -9.61 -10.93
CA VAL A 169 9.41 -9.55 -11.85
C VAL A 169 9.53 -8.17 -12.49
N ILE A 170 8.41 -7.57 -12.91
CA ILE A 170 8.39 -6.21 -13.47
C ILE A 170 8.92 -5.21 -12.44
N SER A 171 8.47 -5.29 -11.19
CA SER A 171 8.91 -4.42 -10.10
C SER A 171 10.39 -4.59 -9.81
N VAL A 172 10.90 -5.82 -9.75
CA VAL A 172 12.35 -6.10 -9.55
C VAL A 172 13.19 -5.44 -10.65
N ILE A 173 12.85 -5.68 -11.91
CA ILE A 173 13.59 -5.11 -13.04
C ILE A 173 13.52 -3.57 -13.01
N SER A 174 12.35 -3.01 -12.75
CA SER A 174 12.15 -1.57 -12.64
C SER A 174 12.99 -0.95 -11.53
N ASN A 175 13.08 -1.60 -10.39
CA ASN A 175 13.89 -1.13 -9.27
C ASN A 175 15.39 -1.11 -9.63
N PHE A 176 15.90 -2.15 -10.28
CA PHE A 176 17.28 -2.15 -10.78
C PHE A 176 17.51 -1.09 -11.85
N MET A 177 16.55 -0.88 -12.76
CA MET A 177 16.61 0.21 -13.75
C MET A 177 16.64 1.57 -13.07
N ASN A 178 15.86 1.78 -12.02
CA ASN A 178 15.85 3.03 -11.27
C ASN A 178 17.18 3.28 -10.55
N ILE A 179 17.74 2.28 -9.86
CA ILE A 179 19.08 2.40 -9.24
C ILE A 179 20.14 2.70 -10.31
N GLY A 180 20.17 1.94 -11.38
CA GLY A 180 21.13 2.15 -12.48
C GLY A 180 20.97 3.52 -13.13
N GLY A 181 19.73 3.93 -13.39
CA GLY A 181 19.40 5.25 -13.91
C GLY A 181 19.82 6.38 -12.97
N ASN A 182 19.54 6.25 -11.67
CA ASN A 182 20.01 7.20 -10.67
C ASN A 182 21.54 7.27 -10.65
N ALA A 183 22.23 6.12 -10.67
CA ALA A 183 23.69 6.08 -10.69
C ALA A 183 24.25 6.81 -11.92
N ILE A 184 23.74 6.57 -13.10
CA ILE A 184 24.17 7.17 -14.34
C ILE A 184 23.84 8.68 -14.37
N LEU A 185 22.61 9.06 -14.07
CA LEU A 185 22.13 10.43 -14.23
C LEU A 185 22.59 11.35 -13.08
N ILE A 186 22.62 10.87 -11.85
CA ILE A 186 23.03 11.67 -10.69
C ILE A 186 24.58 11.77 -10.64
N PHE A 187 25.26 10.63 -10.70
CA PHE A 187 26.72 10.58 -10.51
C PHE A 187 27.51 10.71 -11.81
N GLY A 188 27.00 10.12 -12.91
CA GLY A 188 27.66 10.18 -14.22
C GLY A 188 27.47 11.54 -14.90
N PHE A 189 26.22 11.94 -15.09
CA PHE A 189 25.88 13.22 -15.75
C PHE A 189 25.72 14.40 -14.81
N GLN A 190 25.80 14.18 -13.51
CA GLN A 190 25.68 15.23 -12.47
C GLN A 190 24.38 16.05 -12.56
N MET A 191 23.28 15.39 -12.97
CA MET A 191 21.99 16.05 -13.17
C MET A 191 21.25 16.35 -11.85
N GLY A 192 21.78 15.91 -10.72
CA GLY A 192 21.18 16.19 -9.41
C GLY A 192 19.76 15.62 -9.27
N VAL A 193 18.84 16.45 -8.78
CA VAL A 193 17.42 16.07 -8.56
C VAL A 193 16.69 15.70 -9.85
N GLU A 194 17.02 16.37 -10.96
CA GLU A 194 16.47 16.07 -12.28
C GLU A 194 16.78 14.63 -12.70
N GLY A 195 18.01 14.18 -12.46
CA GLY A 195 18.45 12.82 -12.77
C GLY A 195 17.62 11.76 -12.03
N ALA A 196 17.37 11.95 -10.74
CA ALA A 196 16.51 11.05 -9.96
C ALA A 196 15.06 11.03 -10.48
N ALA A 197 14.52 12.19 -10.83
CA ALA A 197 13.17 12.32 -11.34
C ALA A 197 12.98 11.66 -12.71
N ILE A 198 13.93 11.84 -13.62
CA ILE A 198 13.93 11.22 -14.95
C ILE A 198 14.08 9.69 -14.84
N SER A 199 14.98 9.20 -14.00
CA SER A 199 15.15 7.77 -13.76
C SER A 199 13.85 7.13 -13.27
N THR A 200 13.17 7.77 -12.32
CA THR A 200 11.87 7.32 -11.81
C THR A 200 10.81 7.31 -12.91
N LEU A 201 10.75 8.36 -13.74
CA LEU A 201 9.80 8.43 -14.86
C LEU A 201 10.03 7.28 -15.87
N ILE A 202 11.27 7.04 -16.28
CA ILE A 202 11.63 5.96 -17.22
C ILE A 202 11.24 4.60 -16.64
N SER A 203 11.54 4.36 -15.36
CA SER A 203 11.20 3.10 -14.69
C SER A 203 9.68 2.87 -14.62
N ARG A 204 8.89 3.92 -14.37
CA ARG A 204 7.41 3.85 -14.36
C ARG A 204 6.82 3.63 -15.76
N ILE A 205 7.38 4.25 -16.80
CA ILE A 205 7.01 3.99 -18.19
C ILE A 205 7.27 2.53 -18.53
N PHE A 206 8.44 2.00 -18.20
CA PHE A 206 8.77 0.59 -18.39
C PHE A 206 7.76 -0.33 -17.72
N CYS A 207 7.44 -0.10 -16.44
CA CYS A 207 6.45 -0.88 -15.70
C CYS A 207 5.09 -0.90 -16.41
N SER A 208 4.59 0.26 -16.83
CA SER A 208 3.29 0.37 -17.47
C SER A 208 3.24 -0.34 -18.83
N VAL A 209 4.27 -0.18 -19.66
CA VAL A 209 4.37 -0.82 -20.97
C VAL A 209 4.40 -2.34 -20.82
N VAL A 210 5.25 -2.86 -19.93
CA VAL A 210 5.43 -4.32 -19.77
C VAL A 210 4.18 -4.95 -19.14
N VAL A 211 3.53 -4.31 -18.17
CA VAL A 211 2.31 -4.87 -17.57
C VAL A 211 1.16 -4.90 -18.58
N LEU A 212 1.00 -3.86 -19.39
CA LEU A 212 -0.01 -3.84 -20.46
C LEU A 212 0.28 -4.90 -21.54
N TRP A 213 1.56 -5.07 -21.90
CA TRP A 213 1.95 -6.15 -22.81
C TRP A 213 1.62 -7.53 -22.26
N LYS A 214 1.84 -7.77 -20.97
CA LYS A 214 1.49 -9.02 -20.30
C LYS A 214 -0.02 -9.27 -20.25
N LEU A 215 -0.85 -8.23 -20.17
CA LEU A 215 -2.31 -8.34 -20.20
C LEU A 215 -2.88 -8.70 -21.58
N ARG A 216 -2.08 -8.74 -22.64
CA ARG A 216 -2.53 -9.15 -23.98
C ARG A 216 -2.60 -10.67 -24.16
N ASP A 217 -2.12 -11.45 -23.21
CA ASP A 217 -2.07 -12.92 -23.29
C ASP A 217 -3.47 -13.54 -23.18
N GLU A 218 -4.00 -14.01 -24.31
CA GLU A 218 -5.33 -14.65 -24.42
C GLU A 218 -5.44 -15.99 -23.70
N SER A 219 -4.31 -16.62 -23.40
CA SER A 219 -4.30 -17.89 -22.66
C SER A 219 -4.76 -17.71 -21.21
N LYS A 220 -4.84 -16.47 -20.73
CA LYS A 220 -5.21 -16.13 -19.36
C LYS A 220 -6.73 -15.89 -19.22
N PRO A 221 -7.28 -16.04 -18.00
CA PRO A 221 -8.69 -15.74 -17.72
C PRO A 221 -9.10 -14.31 -18.10
N ILE A 222 -8.22 -13.35 -17.84
CA ILE A 222 -8.40 -11.94 -18.20
C ILE A 222 -7.31 -11.54 -19.19
N PHE A 223 -7.75 -10.98 -20.31
CA PHE A 223 -6.86 -10.35 -21.28
C PHE A 223 -7.48 -9.07 -21.84
N VAL A 224 -6.65 -8.12 -22.24
CA VAL A 224 -7.09 -6.86 -22.85
C VAL A 224 -6.20 -6.56 -24.04
N LYS A 225 -6.79 -6.43 -25.22
CA LYS A 225 -6.08 -6.16 -26.50
C LYS A 225 -6.24 -4.74 -27.00
N GLN A 226 -7.45 -4.19 -26.88
CA GLN A 226 -7.83 -2.92 -27.47
C GLN A 226 -8.01 -1.86 -26.38
N TYR A 227 -6.89 -1.26 -25.95
CA TYR A 227 -6.90 -0.29 -24.86
C TYR A 227 -7.61 1.03 -25.23
N LEU A 228 -7.53 1.45 -26.50
CA LEU A 228 -8.11 2.71 -26.98
C LEU A 228 -9.61 2.60 -27.34
N SER A 229 -10.13 1.40 -27.45
CA SER A 229 -11.53 1.13 -27.83
C SER A 229 -12.42 0.78 -26.66
N ILE A 230 -11.96 0.98 -25.43
CA ILE A 230 -12.72 0.67 -24.22
C ILE A 230 -13.88 1.65 -24.12
N ARG A 231 -15.11 1.11 -24.17
CA ARG A 231 -16.33 1.90 -23.93
C ARG A 231 -16.63 1.96 -22.44
N PRO A 232 -16.91 3.13 -21.87
CA PRO A 232 -17.23 3.25 -20.45
C PRO A 232 -18.55 2.53 -20.13
N ASP A 233 -18.51 1.66 -19.12
CA ASP A 233 -19.66 1.02 -18.52
C ASP A 233 -19.89 1.59 -17.12
N LEU A 234 -20.87 2.52 -17.04
CA LEU A 234 -21.17 3.23 -15.79
C LEU A 234 -21.55 2.30 -14.65
N GLY A 235 -22.16 1.15 -14.94
CA GLY A 235 -22.52 0.17 -13.91
C GLY A 235 -21.31 -0.46 -13.25
N LEU A 236 -20.32 -0.88 -14.05
CA LEU A 236 -19.07 -1.43 -13.55
C LEU A 236 -18.17 -0.35 -12.91
N ILE A 237 -18.11 0.83 -13.53
CA ILE A 237 -17.35 1.96 -12.98
C ILE A 237 -17.87 2.34 -11.59
N LYS A 238 -19.20 2.41 -11.41
CA LYS A 238 -19.80 2.69 -10.10
C LYS A 238 -19.41 1.66 -9.03
N LYS A 239 -19.35 0.38 -9.39
CA LYS A 239 -18.91 -0.69 -8.48
C LYS A 239 -17.44 -0.57 -8.11
N ILE A 240 -16.56 -0.26 -9.09
CA ILE A 240 -15.12 -0.03 -8.87
C ILE A 240 -14.92 1.15 -7.92
N LEU A 241 -15.60 2.27 -8.17
CA LEU A 241 -15.51 3.48 -7.35
C LEU A 241 -16.12 3.26 -5.96
N PHE A 242 -17.18 2.46 -5.84
CA PHE A 242 -17.79 2.11 -4.56
C PHE A 242 -16.82 1.42 -3.59
N ILE A 243 -15.89 0.61 -4.13
CA ILE A 243 -14.84 -0.04 -3.34
C ILE A 243 -13.61 0.86 -3.22
N GLY A 244 -13.20 1.46 -4.31
CA GLY A 244 -11.94 2.20 -4.42
C GLY A 244 -11.95 3.53 -3.67
N ILE A 245 -13.04 4.32 -3.75
CA ILE A 245 -13.11 5.63 -3.10
C ILE A 245 -13.02 5.54 -1.57
N PRO A 246 -13.81 4.69 -0.87
CA PRO A 246 -13.66 4.55 0.58
C PRO A 246 -12.26 4.08 0.99
N SER A 247 -11.67 3.15 0.24
CA SER A 247 -10.31 2.68 0.50
C SER A 247 -9.26 3.77 0.24
N GLY A 248 -9.47 4.62 -0.77
CA GLY A 248 -8.63 5.78 -1.04
C GLY A 248 -8.71 6.84 0.06
N ILE A 249 -9.92 7.14 0.55
CA ILE A 249 -10.14 8.04 1.69
C ILE A 249 -9.44 7.49 2.93
N GLU A 250 -9.61 6.20 3.23
CA GLU A 250 -8.94 5.53 4.36
C GLU A 250 -7.42 5.73 4.30
N ASN A 251 -6.80 5.44 3.16
CA ASN A 251 -5.36 5.59 2.97
C ASN A 251 -4.92 7.06 3.08
N SER A 252 -5.67 8.00 2.51
CA SER A 252 -5.37 9.43 2.57
C SER A 252 -5.46 9.95 3.99
N MET A 253 -6.52 9.61 4.73
CA MET A 253 -6.69 10.00 6.14
C MET A 253 -5.60 9.42 7.03
N PHE A 254 -5.11 8.22 6.70
CA PHE A 254 -3.98 7.61 7.39
C PHE A 254 -2.68 8.39 7.17
N GLN A 255 -2.42 8.86 5.95
CA GLN A 255 -1.25 9.69 5.66
C GLN A 255 -1.33 11.07 6.34
N PHE A 256 -2.49 11.71 6.34
CA PHE A 256 -2.69 12.96 7.08
C PHE A 256 -2.48 12.79 8.59
N GLY A 257 -2.94 11.67 9.15
CA GLY A 257 -2.70 11.34 10.56
C GLY A 257 -1.20 11.17 10.87
N LYS A 258 -0.44 10.52 9.99
CA LYS A 258 1.03 10.42 10.12
C LYS A 258 1.69 11.79 10.09
N LEU A 259 1.26 12.69 9.21
CA LEU A 259 1.77 14.07 9.16
C LEU A 259 1.48 14.85 10.44
N ALA A 260 0.28 14.71 11.01
CA ALA A 260 -0.07 15.35 12.28
C ALA A 260 0.80 14.84 13.44
N ILE A 261 1.07 13.55 13.48
CA ILE A 261 2.00 12.94 14.46
C ILE A 261 3.41 13.46 14.25
N GLN A 262 3.90 13.49 13.02
CA GLN A 262 5.24 13.99 12.70
C GLN A 262 5.40 15.46 13.11
N SER A 263 4.39 16.29 12.89
CA SER A 263 4.37 17.68 13.35
C SER A 263 4.47 17.78 14.89
N THR A 264 3.84 16.87 15.63
CA THR A 264 3.93 16.81 17.09
C THR A 264 5.33 16.36 17.54
N VAL A 265 5.90 15.33 16.90
CA VAL A 265 7.25 14.83 17.23
C VAL A 265 8.32 15.88 16.94
N SER A 266 8.15 16.71 15.91
CA SER A 266 9.10 17.77 15.57
C SER A 266 9.30 18.81 16.70
N THR A 267 8.35 18.92 17.61
CA THR A 267 8.45 19.80 18.77
C THR A 267 9.28 19.22 19.93
N LEU A 268 9.63 17.92 19.87
CA LEU A 268 10.33 17.21 20.96
C LEU A 268 11.87 17.28 20.87
N GLY A 269 12.41 17.93 19.83
CA GLY A 269 13.84 18.08 19.64
C GLY A 269 14.48 17.04 18.71
N THR A 270 15.73 17.29 18.32
CA THR A 270 16.45 16.52 17.29
C THR A 270 16.67 15.05 17.66
N VAL A 271 16.95 14.77 18.93
CA VAL A 271 17.15 13.39 19.46
C VAL A 271 15.87 12.55 19.27
N ALA A 272 14.72 13.12 19.62
CA ALA A 272 13.42 12.45 19.47
C ALA A 272 13.05 12.25 17.99
N ILE A 273 13.30 13.25 17.14
CA ILE A 273 13.06 13.18 15.69
C ILE A 273 13.86 12.05 15.06
N ALA A 274 15.17 11.99 15.36
CA ALA A 274 16.06 10.96 14.84
C ALA A 274 15.63 9.54 15.30
N ALA A 275 15.34 9.39 16.59
CA ALA A 275 14.85 8.12 17.14
C ALA A 275 13.53 7.67 16.49
N GLN A 276 12.58 8.57 16.32
CA GLN A 276 11.29 8.29 15.70
C GLN A 276 11.44 7.93 14.22
N ALA A 277 12.29 8.62 13.48
CA ALA A 277 12.54 8.34 12.07
C ALA A 277 13.10 6.93 11.87
N MET A 278 14.10 6.54 12.65
CA MET A 278 14.67 5.21 12.60
C MET A 278 13.66 4.14 13.02
N THR A 279 12.90 4.39 14.07
CA THR A 279 11.86 3.46 14.55
C THR A 279 10.77 3.24 13.49
N ASN A 280 10.38 4.30 12.75
CA ASN A 280 9.42 4.17 11.65
C ASN A 280 9.94 3.26 10.53
N ILE A 281 11.23 3.38 10.17
CA ILE A 281 11.85 2.52 9.16
C ILE A 281 11.82 1.06 9.62
N LEU A 282 12.24 0.79 10.85
CA LEU A 282 12.27 -0.56 11.41
C LEU A 282 10.86 -1.17 11.57
N GLU A 283 9.89 -0.36 12.00
CA GLU A 283 8.48 -0.77 12.12
C GLU A 283 7.87 -1.11 10.76
N ASN A 284 8.16 -0.33 9.72
CA ASN A 284 7.71 -0.63 8.36
C ASN A 284 8.29 -1.97 7.87
N LEU A 285 9.57 -2.24 8.09
CA LEU A 285 10.21 -3.50 7.70
C LEU A 285 9.55 -4.71 8.37
N ASN A 286 9.18 -4.62 9.63
CA ASN A 286 8.55 -5.74 10.32
C ASN A 286 7.06 -5.94 9.99
N GLY A 287 6.41 -5.01 9.30
CA GLY A 287 4.99 -5.10 8.89
C GLY A 287 4.77 -5.47 7.43
N VAL A 288 5.74 -5.19 6.59
CA VAL A 288 5.60 -5.23 5.13
C VAL A 288 5.23 -6.62 4.58
N ALA A 289 5.78 -7.67 5.14
CA ALA A 289 5.48 -9.03 4.70
C ALA A 289 4.02 -9.43 4.99
N ALA A 290 3.49 -9.05 6.15
CA ALA A 290 2.09 -9.30 6.50
C ALA A 290 1.11 -8.46 5.65
N ILE A 291 1.51 -7.25 5.24
CA ILE A 291 0.76 -6.46 4.25
C ILE A 291 0.67 -7.23 2.92
N GLY A 292 1.76 -7.85 2.47
CA GLY A 292 1.77 -8.70 1.29
C GLY A 292 0.78 -9.87 1.38
N VAL A 293 0.70 -10.52 2.54
CA VAL A 293 -0.31 -11.56 2.80
C VAL A 293 -1.74 -10.99 2.71
N GLY A 294 -1.97 -9.80 3.27
CA GLY A 294 -3.27 -9.10 3.17
C GLY A 294 -3.69 -8.81 1.74
N ILE A 295 -2.77 -8.34 0.89
CA ILE A 295 -3.02 -8.09 -0.54
C ILE A 295 -3.42 -9.40 -1.25
N GLY A 296 -2.71 -10.49 -1.01
CA GLY A 296 -3.07 -11.80 -1.55
C GLY A 296 -4.42 -12.31 -1.02
N LEU A 297 -4.75 -12.03 0.23
CA LEU A 297 -6.04 -12.40 0.83
C LEU A 297 -7.22 -11.77 0.09
N MET A 298 -7.11 -10.53 -0.41
CA MET A 298 -8.18 -9.91 -1.21
C MET A 298 -8.51 -10.74 -2.46
N THR A 299 -7.51 -11.26 -3.15
CA THR A 299 -7.70 -12.12 -4.33
C THR A 299 -8.39 -13.43 -3.94
N VAL A 300 -7.89 -14.10 -2.90
CA VAL A 300 -8.42 -15.40 -2.44
C VAL A 300 -9.88 -15.28 -1.99
N VAL A 301 -10.18 -14.31 -1.14
CA VAL A 301 -11.53 -14.06 -0.64
C VAL A 301 -12.46 -13.61 -1.77
N GLY A 302 -11.99 -12.74 -2.65
CA GLY A 302 -12.75 -12.31 -3.82
C GLY A 302 -13.19 -13.48 -4.70
N GLN A 303 -12.29 -14.41 -5.02
CA GLN A 303 -12.60 -15.60 -5.80
C GLN A 303 -13.51 -16.57 -5.03
N CYS A 304 -13.31 -16.78 -3.73
CA CYS A 304 -14.19 -17.62 -2.91
C CYS A 304 -15.63 -17.08 -2.89
N LEU A 305 -15.80 -15.78 -2.70
CA LEU A 305 -17.13 -15.15 -2.67
C LEU A 305 -17.77 -15.15 -4.06
N GLY A 306 -17.00 -14.93 -5.13
CA GLY A 306 -17.47 -15.06 -6.49
C GLY A 306 -17.97 -16.47 -6.84
N ALA A 307 -17.33 -17.50 -6.28
CA ALA A 307 -17.73 -18.90 -6.40
C ALA A 307 -18.91 -19.29 -5.48
N GLY A 308 -19.44 -18.36 -4.68
CA GLY A 308 -20.48 -18.63 -3.69
C GLY A 308 -20.02 -19.39 -2.45
N ARG A 309 -18.71 -19.59 -2.27
CA ARG A 309 -18.12 -20.40 -1.18
C ARG A 309 -17.79 -19.53 0.04
N LYS A 310 -18.83 -19.05 0.73
CA LYS A 310 -18.69 -18.14 1.90
C LYS A 310 -17.90 -18.78 3.05
N ASP A 311 -18.10 -20.07 3.31
CA ASP A 311 -17.37 -20.80 4.36
C ASP A 311 -15.87 -20.90 4.08
N GLU A 312 -15.49 -21.08 2.82
CA GLU A 312 -14.09 -21.08 2.42
C GLU A 312 -13.46 -19.68 2.55
N ALA A 313 -14.20 -18.63 2.26
CA ALA A 313 -13.73 -17.25 2.48
C ALA A 313 -13.39 -17.02 3.96
N ILE A 314 -14.26 -17.46 4.89
CA ILE A 314 -14.02 -17.42 6.34
C ILE A 314 -12.77 -18.24 6.72
N TYR A 315 -12.67 -19.45 6.16
CA TYR A 315 -11.51 -20.33 6.41
C TYR A 315 -10.20 -19.68 5.99
N TYR A 316 -10.14 -19.09 4.78
CA TYR A 316 -8.91 -18.45 4.30
C TYR A 316 -8.55 -17.18 5.07
N ILE A 317 -9.54 -16.38 5.49
CA ILE A 317 -9.27 -15.23 6.36
C ILE A 317 -8.59 -15.70 7.65
N LYS A 318 -9.14 -16.71 8.34
CA LYS A 318 -8.55 -17.26 9.57
C LYS A 318 -7.16 -17.82 9.33
N LYS A 319 -6.98 -18.61 8.27
CA LYS A 319 -5.71 -19.23 7.90
C LYS A 319 -4.62 -18.20 7.60
N LEU A 320 -4.95 -17.17 6.82
CA LEU A 320 -3.99 -16.13 6.45
C LEU A 320 -3.75 -15.12 7.58
N CYS A 321 -4.71 -14.90 8.48
CA CYS A 321 -4.46 -14.19 9.73
C CYS A 321 -3.43 -14.94 10.59
N TRP A 322 -3.58 -16.26 10.74
CA TRP A 322 -2.62 -17.05 11.48
C TRP A 322 -1.22 -17.05 10.83
N LEU A 323 -1.16 -17.17 9.50
CA LEU A 323 0.10 -17.04 8.76
C LEU A 323 0.73 -15.65 8.96
N SER A 324 -0.08 -14.60 8.89
CA SER A 324 0.38 -13.22 9.14
C SER A 324 0.91 -13.05 10.56
N GLU A 325 0.30 -13.72 11.55
CA GLU A 325 0.75 -13.68 12.93
C GLU A 325 2.15 -14.31 13.07
N VAL A 326 2.36 -15.49 12.49
CA VAL A 326 3.69 -16.13 12.47
C VAL A 326 4.73 -15.24 11.81
N VAL A 327 4.37 -14.62 10.67
CA VAL A 327 5.25 -13.71 9.95
C VAL A 327 5.57 -12.45 10.77
N ILE A 328 4.58 -11.87 11.46
CA ILE A 328 4.79 -10.68 12.31
C ILE A 328 5.68 -11.02 13.50
N VAL A 329 5.43 -12.13 14.19
CA VAL A 329 6.29 -12.56 15.32
C VAL A 329 7.73 -12.75 14.85
N ALA A 330 7.93 -13.49 13.76
CA ALA A 330 9.27 -13.76 13.23
C ALA A 330 9.97 -12.45 12.79
N SER A 331 9.28 -11.58 12.07
CA SER A 331 9.85 -10.31 11.60
C SER A 331 10.11 -9.33 12.74
N CYS A 332 9.23 -9.25 13.74
CA CYS A 332 9.46 -8.42 14.93
C CYS A 332 10.71 -8.87 15.70
N LEU A 333 10.89 -10.17 15.91
CA LEU A 333 12.08 -10.72 16.57
C LEU A 333 13.36 -10.45 15.75
N LEU A 334 13.29 -10.67 14.43
CA LEU A 334 14.43 -10.41 13.54
C LEU A 334 14.83 -8.94 13.56
N VAL A 335 13.87 -8.03 13.36
CA VAL A 335 14.13 -6.59 13.32
C VAL A 335 14.59 -6.09 14.69
N PHE A 336 14.05 -6.63 15.79
CA PHE A 336 14.51 -6.32 17.14
C PHE A 336 15.99 -6.64 17.34
N VAL A 337 16.45 -7.82 16.93
CA VAL A 337 17.86 -8.23 16.99
C VAL A 337 18.72 -7.32 16.11
N LEU A 338 18.22 -6.93 14.93
CA LEU A 338 18.93 -6.06 14.00
C LEU A 338 18.90 -4.58 14.39
N THR A 339 18.07 -4.15 15.32
CA THR A 339 17.94 -2.73 15.72
C THR A 339 19.27 -2.15 16.18
N LYS A 340 19.98 -2.85 17.06
CA LYS A 340 21.27 -2.39 17.57
C LYS A 340 22.34 -2.28 16.47
N PRO A 341 22.58 -3.30 15.62
CA PRO A 341 23.50 -3.18 14.48
C PRO A 341 23.12 -2.05 13.53
N ILE A 342 21.84 -1.91 13.20
CA ILE A 342 21.36 -0.87 12.24
C ILE A 342 21.57 0.53 12.79
N THR A 343 21.28 0.79 14.07
CA THR A 343 21.50 2.09 14.69
C THR A 343 22.99 2.44 14.79
N MET A 344 23.85 1.44 15.01
CA MET A 344 25.32 1.65 15.02
C MET A 344 25.87 1.95 13.62
N ILE A 345 25.45 1.19 12.60
CA ILE A 345 25.87 1.42 11.20
C ILE A 345 25.35 2.77 10.70
N GLY A 346 24.11 3.14 11.11
CA GLY A 346 23.52 4.44 10.78
C GLY A 346 24.16 5.64 11.50
N GLY A 347 25.16 5.42 12.34
CA GLY A 347 25.87 6.51 13.04
C GLY A 347 24.98 7.30 13.98
N MET A 348 23.93 6.67 14.55
CA MET A 348 23.02 7.37 15.46
C MET A 348 23.71 7.77 16.76
N GLU A 349 23.38 8.97 17.23
CA GLU A 349 23.76 9.43 18.56
C GLU A 349 23.24 8.47 19.65
N ALA A 350 24.03 8.26 20.71
CA ALA A 350 23.74 7.27 21.74
C ALA A 350 22.36 7.46 22.40
N GLU A 351 21.93 8.69 22.62
CA GLU A 351 20.61 8.98 23.21
C GLU A 351 19.47 8.62 22.24
N SER A 352 19.61 8.98 20.96
CA SER A 352 18.63 8.63 19.92
C SER A 352 18.53 7.12 19.74
N ALA A 353 19.66 6.40 19.75
CA ALA A 353 19.71 4.96 19.65
C ALA A 353 19.03 4.27 20.85
N LYS A 354 19.24 4.81 22.07
CA LYS A 354 18.59 4.31 23.29
C LYS A 354 17.06 4.48 23.22
N LEU A 355 16.57 5.66 22.80
CA LEU A 355 15.14 5.91 22.60
C LEU A 355 14.55 5.00 21.53
N CYS A 356 15.24 4.82 20.41
CA CYS A 356 14.83 3.91 19.34
C CYS A 356 14.71 2.47 19.88
N MET A 357 15.66 2.00 20.66
CA MET A 357 15.62 0.66 21.27
C MET A 357 14.41 0.51 22.21
N GLN A 358 14.12 1.52 23.05
CA GLN A 358 12.95 1.48 23.95
C GLN A 358 11.63 1.40 23.16
N MET A 359 11.51 2.17 22.10
CA MET A 359 10.33 2.13 21.21
C MET A 359 10.22 0.78 20.51
N MET A 360 11.34 0.20 20.05
CA MET A 360 11.35 -1.11 19.40
C MET A 360 11.01 -2.26 20.36
N ILE A 361 11.40 -2.20 21.63
CA ILE A 361 10.97 -3.15 22.65
C ILE A 361 9.45 -3.11 22.78
N PHE A 362 8.88 -1.92 22.91
CA PHE A 362 7.44 -1.73 23.02
C PHE A 362 6.69 -2.28 21.79
N ILE A 363 7.15 -1.96 20.59
CA ILE A 363 6.57 -2.43 19.32
C ILE A 363 6.64 -3.95 19.22
N THR A 364 7.77 -4.55 19.54
CA THR A 364 7.99 -6.00 19.45
C THR A 364 7.04 -6.78 20.35
N ILE A 365 6.64 -6.22 21.49
CA ILE A 365 5.67 -6.83 22.40
C ILE A 365 4.23 -6.60 21.94
N VAL A 366 3.89 -5.35 21.59
CA VAL A 366 2.50 -4.95 21.34
C VAL A 366 2.02 -5.34 19.95
N LYS A 367 2.88 -5.24 18.94
CA LYS A 367 2.49 -5.46 17.53
C LYS A 367 1.95 -6.89 17.29
N PRO A 368 2.58 -7.96 17.74
CA PRO A 368 2.03 -9.32 17.60
C PRO A 368 0.66 -9.49 18.27
N LEU A 369 0.38 -8.79 19.35
CA LEU A 369 -0.87 -8.96 20.10
C LEU A 369 -2.11 -8.38 19.41
N CYS A 370 -1.95 -7.32 18.62
CA CYS A 370 -3.11 -6.58 18.12
C CYS A 370 -3.04 -6.21 16.64
N TRP A 371 -1.87 -6.12 16.01
CA TRP A 371 -1.73 -5.58 14.66
C TRP A 371 -2.41 -6.46 13.60
N VAL A 372 -2.24 -7.77 13.65
CA VAL A 372 -2.78 -8.68 12.62
C VAL A 372 -4.29 -8.59 12.56
N MET A 373 -4.97 -8.68 13.70
CA MET A 373 -6.43 -8.58 13.75
C MET A 373 -6.95 -7.18 13.44
N ALA A 374 -6.12 -6.16 13.59
CA ALA A 374 -6.47 -4.78 13.22
C ALA A 374 -6.43 -4.53 11.70
N PHE A 375 -5.63 -5.26 10.94
CA PHE A 375 -5.41 -4.98 9.52
C PHE A 375 -5.79 -6.12 8.57
N VAL A 376 -5.37 -7.36 8.85
CA VAL A 376 -5.50 -8.48 7.90
C VAL A 376 -6.96 -8.84 7.61
N PRO A 377 -7.89 -8.97 8.57
CA PRO A 377 -9.30 -9.23 8.28
C PRO A 377 -9.94 -8.14 7.41
N GLY A 378 -9.47 -6.90 7.53
CA GLY A 378 -9.93 -5.76 6.73
C GLY A 378 -9.75 -5.97 5.23
N TYR A 379 -8.69 -6.64 4.79
CA TYR A 379 -8.49 -6.99 3.38
C TYR A 379 -9.58 -7.96 2.89
N GLY A 380 -9.93 -8.96 3.70
CA GLY A 380 -11.02 -9.89 3.38
C GLY A 380 -12.39 -9.22 3.35
N MET A 381 -12.67 -8.31 4.28
CA MET A 381 -13.92 -7.55 4.33
C MET A 381 -14.05 -6.61 3.13
N ARG A 382 -12.97 -5.95 2.70
CA ARG A 382 -12.95 -5.14 1.47
C ARG A 382 -13.24 -6.01 0.25
N ALA A 383 -12.68 -7.22 0.18
CA ALA A 383 -12.95 -8.16 -0.90
C ALA A 383 -14.42 -8.62 -0.95
N ALA A 384 -15.12 -8.57 0.17
CA ALA A 384 -16.57 -8.82 0.25
C ALA A 384 -17.41 -7.57 -0.08
N GLY A 385 -16.82 -6.38 -0.16
CA GLY A 385 -17.53 -5.12 -0.39
C GLY A 385 -17.88 -4.33 0.87
N ASP A 386 -17.48 -4.77 2.07
CA ASP A 386 -17.71 -4.06 3.34
C ASP A 386 -16.67 -2.96 3.58
N VAL A 387 -16.52 -2.09 2.58
CA VAL A 387 -15.48 -1.04 2.55
C VAL A 387 -15.81 0.15 3.43
N LYS A 388 -17.10 0.48 3.58
CA LYS A 388 -17.54 1.62 4.41
C LYS A 388 -17.22 1.39 5.89
N PHE A 389 -17.46 0.18 6.38
CA PHE A 389 -17.12 -0.16 7.77
C PHE A 389 -15.61 -0.06 7.99
N SER A 390 -14.80 -0.61 7.09
CA SER A 390 -13.33 -0.53 7.16
C SER A 390 -12.86 0.92 7.19
N MET A 391 -13.35 1.76 6.26
CA MET A 391 -13.00 3.18 6.19
C MET A 391 -13.36 3.93 7.48
N ILE A 392 -14.61 3.84 7.92
CA ILE A 392 -15.09 4.58 9.11
C ILE A 392 -14.31 4.16 10.35
N THR A 393 -14.17 2.84 10.58
CA THR A 393 -13.43 2.31 11.73
C THR A 393 -11.98 2.78 11.71
N SER A 394 -11.29 2.63 10.58
CA SER A 394 -9.88 3.01 10.45
C SER A 394 -9.67 4.52 10.63
N CYS A 395 -10.52 5.34 10.03
CA CYS A 395 -10.43 6.80 10.19
C CYS A 395 -10.71 7.23 11.64
N CYS A 396 -11.76 6.69 12.28
CA CYS A 396 -12.08 7.03 13.65
C CYS A 396 -10.97 6.60 14.63
N THR A 397 -10.48 5.37 14.53
CA THR A 397 -9.42 4.89 15.42
C THR A 397 -8.10 5.63 15.19
N MET A 398 -7.76 5.95 13.93
CA MET A 398 -6.57 6.74 13.63
C MET A 398 -6.62 8.13 14.26
N TRP A 399 -7.70 8.85 14.08
CA TRP A 399 -7.79 10.24 14.55
C TRP A 399 -8.12 10.35 16.03
N LEU A 400 -9.08 9.58 16.53
CA LEU A 400 -9.52 9.66 17.94
C LEU A 400 -8.53 8.99 18.90
N CYS A 401 -7.96 7.83 18.52
CA CYS A 401 -7.03 7.13 19.39
C CYS A 401 -5.58 7.52 19.10
N ARG A 402 -5.08 7.26 17.88
CA ARG A 402 -3.65 7.44 17.59
C ARG A 402 -3.22 8.91 17.64
N VAL A 403 -3.85 9.79 16.85
CA VAL A 403 -3.42 11.20 16.74
C VAL A 403 -3.73 11.96 18.03
N SER A 404 -4.97 11.89 18.51
CA SER A 404 -5.38 12.65 19.71
C SER A 404 -4.65 12.20 20.97
N LEU A 405 -4.50 10.88 21.17
CA LEU A 405 -3.77 10.35 22.32
C LEU A 405 -2.27 10.67 22.26
N CYS A 406 -1.66 10.58 21.06
CA CYS A 406 -0.27 10.98 20.87
C CYS A 406 -0.05 12.45 21.25
N ILE A 407 -0.89 13.36 20.75
CA ILE A 407 -0.79 14.80 21.05
C ILE A 407 -0.98 15.05 22.55
N TYR A 408 -1.99 14.41 23.16
CA TYR A 408 -2.27 14.54 24.57
C TYR A 408 -1.10 14.05 25.44
N LEU A 409 -0.59 12.86 25.19
CA LEU A 409 0.54 12.30 25.95
C LEU A 409 1.83 13.09 25.76
N CYS A 410 2.09 13.61 24.55
CA CYS A 410 3.27 14.44 24.30
C CYS A 410 3.19 15.79 25.00
N ARG A 411 2.03 16.50 24.90
CA ARG A 411 1.90 17.89 25.34
C ARG A 411 1.56 18.02 26.81
N VAL A 412 0.73 17.11 27.35
CA VAL A 412 0.23 17.20 28.74
C VAL A 412 1.11 16.38 29.70
N TRP A 413 1.48 15.17 29.29
CA TRP A 413 2.22 14.24 30.16
C TRP A 413 3.72 14.19 29.88
N GLY A 414 4.20 14.78 28.80
CA GLY A 414 5.63 14.86 28.51
C GLY A 414 6.31 13.51 28.22
N PHE A 415 5.56 12.51 27.70
CA PHE A 415 6.09 11.14 27.47
C PHE A 415 7.12 11.06 26.36
N GLY A 416 7.35 12.14 25.60
CA GLY A 416 8.29 12.13 24.49
C GLY A 416 7.84 11.26 23.31
N PRO A 417 8.75 10.73 22.48
CA PRO A 417 8.40 10.02 21.26
C PRO A 417 7.71 8.67 21.49
N ILE A 418 7.81 8.07 22.68
CA ILE A 418 7.10 6.82 23.02
C ILE A 418 5.57 7.01 22.97
N ALA A 419 5.08 8.23 23.14
CA ALA A 419 3.66 8.57 23.05
C ALA A 419 3.04 8.21 21.70
N VAL A 420 3.83 8.28 20.61
CA VAL A 420 3.40 7.88 19.26
C VAL A 420 3.00 6.39 19.26
N TRP A 421 3.83 5.55 19.87
CA TRP A 421 3.65 4.10 19.88
C TRP A 421 2.56 3.66 20.84
N ILE A 422 2.37 4.38 21.94
CA ILE A 422 1.23 4.18 22.84
C ILE A 422 -0.07 4.52 22.09
N GLY A 423 -0.11 5.61 21.36
CA GLY A 423 -1.24 5.97 20.50
C GLY A 423 -1.50 4.92 19.40
N MET A 424 -0.46 4.39 18.79
CA MET A 424 -0.56 3.31 17.81
C MET A 424 -1.08 2.01 18.43
N ALA A 425 -0.62 1.65 19.63
CA ALA A 425 -1.10 0.48 20.35
C ALA A 425 -2.60 0.60 20.69
N ALA A 426 -3.04 1.76 21.10
CA ALA A 426 -4.46 2.05 21.38
C ALA A 426 -5.31 1.92 20.09
N ASP A 427 -4.86 2.51 18.97
CA ASP A 427 -5.51 2.38 17.67
C ASP A 427 -5.60 0.91 17.23
N TRP A 428 -4.49 0.18 17.25
CA TRP A 428 -4.45 -1.23 16.84
C TRP A 428 -5.34 -2.10 17.73
N SER A 429 -5.35 -1.87 19.04
CA SER A 429 -6.16 -2.64 19.98
C SER A 429 -7.65 -2.39 19.74
N LEU A 430 -8.08 -1.15 19.65
CA LEU A 430 -9.50 -0.81 19.41
C LEU A 430 -9.94 -1.31 18.02
N ARG A 431 -9.12 -1.10 17.00
CA ARG A 431 -9.38 -1.58 15.65
C ARG A 431 -9.49 -3.10 15.60
N SER A 432 -8.57 -3.82 16.25
CA SER A 432 -8.59 -5.29 16.39
C SER A 432 -9.91 -5.78 16.99
N ILE A 433 -10.39 -5.15 18.06
CA ILE A 433 -11.66 -5.49 18.70
C ILE A 433 -12.83 -5.27 17.72
N LEU A 434 -12.90 -4.09 17.08
CA LEU A 434 -14.01 -3.74 16.18
C LEU A 434 -14.03 -4.66 14.94
N PHE A 435 -12.88 -4.93 14.32
CA PHE A 435 -12.80 -5.86 13.18
C PHE A 435 -13.12 -7.30 13.59
N THR A 436 -12.70 -7.75 14.77
CA THR A 436 -13.05 -9.09 15.28
C THR A 436 -14.55 -9.23 15.52
N ILE A 437 -15.21 -8.21 16.12
CA ILE A 437 -16.66 -8.19 16.30
C ILE A 437 -17.37 -8.24 14.94
N ARG A 438 -16.94 -7.40 13.99
CA ARG A 438 -17.51 -7.38 12.64
C ARG A 438 -17.33 -8.70 11.92
N PHE A 439 -16.16 -9.31 12.03
CA PHE A 439 -15.88 -10.62 11.44
C PHE A 439 -16.79 -11.71 12.02
N LYS A 440 -16.88 -11.80 13.36
CA LYS A 440 -17.72 -12.78 14.05
C LYS A 440 -19.21 -12.60 13.79
N SER A 441 -19.68 -11.36 13.59
CA SER A 441 -21.09 -11.08 13.29
C SER A 441 -21.56 -11.58 11.93
N GLY A 442 -20.64 -11.91 11.02
CA GLY A 442 -20.96 -12.33 9.65
C GLY A 442 -21.57 -11.25 8.75
N LYS A 443 -21.82 -10.03 9.27
CA LYS A 443 -22.46 -8.94 8.52
C LYS A 443 -21.71 -8.51 7.27
N TRP A 444 -20.38 -8.71 7.25
CA TRP A 444 -19.52 -8.39 6.12
C TRP A 444 -19.79 -9.27 4.88
N LEU A 445 -20.43 -10.45 5.04
CA LEU A 445 -20.80 -11.37 3.96
C LEU A 445 -22.11 -11.00 3.26
N ASN A 446 -22.83 -9.99 3.75
CA ASN A 446 -24.15 -9.60 3.20
C ASN A 446 -24.05 -8.62 2.03
N HIS A 447 -22.85 -8.25 1.61
CA HIS A 447 -22.62 -7.36 0.47
C HIS A 447 -22.49 -8.18 -0.81
N HIS A 448 -23.26 -7.83 -1.85
CA HIS A 448 -23.24 -8.49 -3.15
C HIS A 448 -22.67 -7.51 -4.19
N LEU A 449 -21.44 -7.73 -4.66
CA LEU A 449 -20.84 -6.91 -5.70
C LEU A 449 -21.21 -7.39 -7.11
N ILE A 450 -21.43 -8.70 -7.25
CA ILE A 450 -21.90 -9.33 -8.49
C ILE A 450 -23.19 -10.10 -8.20
N GLU A 451 -24.03 -10.27 -9.22
CA GLU A 451 -25.24 -11.09 -9.11
C GLU A 451 -24.86 -12.55 -8.81
N GLU A 452 -25.40 -13.11 -7.72
CA GLU A 452 -25.21 -14.51 -7.37
C GLU A 452 -25.74 -15.39 -8.52
N LYS A 453 -25.02 -16.48 -8.84
CA LYS A 453 -25.62 -17.55 -9.64
C LYS A 453 -26.88 -18.01 -8.89
N LYS A 454 -28.08 -17.80 -9.45
CA LYS A 454 -29.25 -18.51 -8.96
C LYS A 454 -28.88 -19.99 -9.04
N GLN A 455 -28.81 -20.67 -7.89
CA GLN A 455 -28.78 -22.11 -7.87
C GLN A 455 -30.07 -22.55 -8.53
N GLU A 456 -29.96 -23.05 -9.75
CA GLU A 456 -31.04 -23.83 -10.34
C GLU A 456 -31.21 -25.06 -9.42
N SER A 457 -32.31 -25.04 -8.68
CA SER A 457 -32.77 -26.09 -7.81
C SER A 457 -33.22 -27.30 -8.61
#